data_653a412cbbf6d9436de02e2dadc9d18b
#
_entry.id   653a412cbbf6d9436de02e2dadc9d18b
#
_cell.length_a   1.000
_cell.length_b   1.000
_cell.length_c   1.000
_cell.angle_alpha   90.00
_cell.angle_beta   90.00
_cell.angle_gamma   90.00
#
_symmetry.space_group_name_H-M   'P 1'
#
loop_
_entity.id
_entity.type
_entity.pdbx_description
1 polymer ?
#
loop_
_entity_poly.entity_id
_entity_poly.type
_entity_poly.pdbx_seq_one_letter_code
_entity_poly.pdbx_strand_id
1 'polypeptide(L)'
;MTPYLVEFLGTMFLVFIVLATNNFLAIGGALALGVLLGGAISGGAYNPAVAISLYAAGKLDKSQLLPYILVEILGGLAGFYAYKNFILSR
;
A
#
# COMPACT_ATOMS: atom_id res chain seq x y z
N MET A 1 -1.45 -7.84 -14.04
CA MET A 1 -0.52 -7.30 -13.03
C MET A 1 -0.50 -8.24 -11.85
N THR A 2 0.67 -8.50 -11.30
CA THR A 2 0.77 -9.41 -10.15
C THR A 2 0.22 -8.76 -8.88
N PRO A 3 -0.28 -9.56 -7.92
CA PRO A 3 -0.70 -9.01 -6.63
C PRO A 3 0.43 -8.24 -5.90
N TYR A 4 1.66 -8.69 -6.07
CA TYR A 4 2.81 -8.04 -5.41
C TYR A 4 3.08 -6.64 -5.96
N LEU A 5 2.98 -6.46 -7.28
CA LEU A 5 3.14 -5.15 -7.89
C LEU A 5 2.00 -4.21 -7.46
N VAL A 6 0.77 -4.71 -7.39
CA VAL A 6 -0.38 -3.94 -6.92
C VAL A 6 -0.17 -3.49 -5.48
N GLU A 7 0.29 -4.39 -4.60
CA GLU A 7 0.56 -4.04 -3.21
C GLU A 7 1.70 -3.02 -3.09
N PHE A 8 2.74 -3.16 -3.89
CA PHE A 8 3.84 -2.18 -3.92
C PHE A 8 3.33 -0.80 -4.35
N LEU A 9 2.66 -0.72 -5.50
CA LEU A 9 2.19 0.55 -6.06
C LEU A 9 1.12 1.20 -5.18
N GLY A 10 0.20 0.41 -4.66
CA GLY A 10 -0.87 0.91 -3.79
C GLY A 10 -0.33 1.45 -2.47
N THR A 11 0.61 0.76 -1.87
CA THR A 11 1.27 1.22 -0.63
C THR A 11 2.09 2.47 -0.90
N MET A 12 2.82 2.52 -2.01
CA MET A 12 3.58 3.71 -2.43
C MET A 12 2.67 4.93 -2.55
N PHE A 13 1.54 4.79 -3.24
CA PHE A 13 0.58 5.87 -3.43
C PHE A 13 -0.03 6.30 -2.09
N LEU A 14 -0.45 5.35 -1.26
CA LEU A 14 -1.03 5.64 0.05
C LEU A 14 -0.05 6.42 0.93
N VAL A 15 1.17 5.96 1.06
CA VAL A 15 2.19 6.62 1.90
C VAL A 15 2.53 8.00 1.35
N PHE A 16 2.65 8.14 0.02
CA PHE A 16 2.87 9.45 -0.60
C PHE A 16 1.76 10.43 -0.20
N ILE A 17 0.50 10.03 -0.30
CA ILE A 17 -0.63 10.88 0.06
C ILE A 17 -0.64 11.19 1.56
N VAL A 18 -0.33 10.21 2.42
CA VAL A 18 -0.22 10.43 3.87
C VAL A 18 0.79 11.55 4.15
N LEU A 19 1.98 11.45 3.58
CA LEU A 19 3.06 12.40 3.86
C LEU A 19 2.81 13.76 3.20
N ALA A 20 2.26 13.77 1.99
CA ALA A 20 2.05 15.01 1.24
C ALA A 20 0.88 15.84 1.76
N THR A 21 -0.15 15.21 2.29
CA THR A 21 -1.38 15.91 2.66
C THR A 21 -1.66 15.94 4.15
N ASN A 22 -1.31 14.88 4.87
CA ASN A 22 -1.71 14.67 6.27
C ASN A 22 -3.20 14.97 6.49
N ASN A 23 -4.04 14.62 5.52
CA ASN A 23 -5.46 14.96 5.48
C ASN A 23 -6.29 13.69 5.45
N PHE A 24 -7.23 13.56 6.40
CA PHE A 24 -7.99 12.32 6.55
C PHE A 24 -8.82 11.96 5.33
N LEU A 25 -9.38 12.93 4.63
CA LEU A 25 -10.18 12.67 3.42
C LEU A 25 -9.29 12.24 2.26
N ALA A 26 -8.14 12.89 2.08
CA ALA A 26 -7.19 12.51 1.04
C ALA A 26 -6.63 11.11 1.29
N ILE A 27 -6.26 10.82 2.54
CA ILE A 27 -5.72 9.50 2.93
C ILE A 27 -6.80 8.42 2.75
N GLY A 28 -8.00 8.66 3.25
CA GLY A 28 -9.12 7.74 3.08
C GLY A 28 -9.48 7.54 1.62
N GLY A 29 -9.45 8.62 0.83
CA GLY A 29 -9.69 8.55 -0.61
C GLY A 29 -8.62 7.76 -1.35
N ALA A 30 -7.35 7.92 -0.97
CA ALA A 30 -6.25 7.15 -1.56
C ALA A 30 -6.42 5.65 -1.28
N LEU A 31 -6.75 5.29 -0.04
CA LEU A 31 -7.01 3.90 0.31
C LEU A 31 -8.23 3.36 -0.43
N ALA A 32 -9.31 4.12 -0.48
CA ALA A 32 -10.53 3.73 -1.20
C ALA A 32 -10.23 3.48 -2.68
N LEU A 33 -9.48 4.37 -3.31
CA LEU A 33 -9.08 4.22 -4.71
C LEU A 33 -8.19 2.99 -4.91
N GLY A 34 -7.22 2.78 -4.01
CA GLY A 34 -6.35 1.62 -4.05
C GLY A 34 -7.12 0.31 -3.97
N VAL A 35 -8.12 0.23 -3.09
CA VAL A 35 -8.97 -0.96 -2.96
C VAL A 35 -9.89 -1.11 -4.18
N LEU A 36 -10.44 -0.02 -4.68
CA LEU A 36 -11.29 -0.05 -5.87
C LEU A 36 -10.53 -0.61 -7.08
N LEU A 37 -9.31 -0.13 -7.31
CA LEU A 37 -8.53 -0.51 -8.49
C LEU A 37 -7.76 -1.82 -8.32
N GLY A 38 -7.25 -2.08 -7.12
CA GLY A 38 -6.35 -3.22 -6.88
C GLY A 38 -6.94 -4.35 -6.05
N GLY A 39 -8.08 -4.14 -5.39
CA GLY A 39 -8.63 -5.11 -4.46
C GLY A 39 -8.93 -6.46 -5.07
N ALA A 40 -9.44 -6.49 -6.29
CA ALA A 40 -9.73 -7.74 -7.00
C ALA A 40 -8.47 -8.51 -7.38
N ILE A 41 -7.33 -7.85 -7.46
CA ILE A 41 -6.06 -8.47 -7.85
C ILE A 41 -5.27 -8.91 -6.60
N SER A 42 -5.14 -8.04 -5.59
CA SER A 42 -4.28 -8.28 -4.43
C SER A 42 -5.01 -8.40 -3.10
N GLY A 43 -6.29 -8.04 -3.05
CA GLY A 43 -7.04 -7.91 -1.80
C GLY A 43 -6.92 -6.52 -1.18
N GLY A 44 -6.03 -5.66 -1.68
CA GLY A 44 -5.95 -4.27 -1.24
C GLY A 44 -5.53 -4.09 0.22
N ALA A 45 -4.57 -4.87 0.69
CA ALA A 45 -4.06 -4.76 2.06
C ALA A 45 -3.30 -3.45 2.27
N TYR A 46 -2.30 -3.19 1.45
CA TYR A 46 -1.47 -1.98 1.45
C TYR A 46 -0.83 -1.64 2.79
N ASN A 47 -0.75 -2.62 3.68
CA ASN A 47 -0.27 -2.44 5.04
C ASN A 47 0.10 -3.81 5.60
N PRO A 48 1.33 -4.00 6.15
CA PRO A 48 1.73 -5.29 6.73
C PRO A 48 0.80 -5.81 7.81
N ALA A 49 0.25 -4.94 8.65
CA ALA A 49 -0.70 -5.35 9.68
C ALA A 49 -2.00 -5.90 9.08
N VAL A 50 -2.48 -5.28 8.00
CA VAL A 50 -3.66 -5.76 7.28
C VAL A 50 -3.35 -7.08 6.59
N ALA A 51 -2.18 -7.23 5.97
CA ALA A 51 -1.77 -8.48 5.33
C ALA A 51 -1.74 -9.64 6.34
N ILE A 52 -1.17 -9.41 7.51
CA ILE A 52 -1.15 -10.41 8.59
C ILE A 52 -2.58 -10.79 9.01
N SER A 53 -3.46 -9.82 9.11
CA SER A 53 -4.86 -10.04 9.48
C SER A 53 -5.63 -10.80 8.41
N LEU A 54 -5.37 -10.51 7.12
CA LEU A 54 -5.95 -11.26 6.01
C LEU A 54 -5.50 -12.71 6.04
N TYR A 55 -4.22 -12.96 6.31
CA TYR A 55 -3.71 -14.31 6.48
C TYR A 55 -4.42 -15.02 7.64
N ALA A 56 -4.51 -14.38 8.80
CA ALA A 56 -5.18 -14.94 9.98
C ALA A 56 -6.65 -15.26 9.68
N ALA A 57 -7.31 -14.45 8.87
CA ALA A 57 -8.71 -14.63 8.46
C ALA A 57 -8.89 -15.67 7.34
N GLY A 58 -7.82 -16.28 6.84
CA GLY A 58 -7.89 -17.26 5.75
C GLY A 58 -8.05 -16.66 4.37
N LYS A 59 -7.80 -15.35 4.22
CA LYS A 59 -7.99 -14.62 2.95
C LYS A 59 -6.69 -14.37 2.20
N LEU A 60 -5.57 -14.78 2.74
CA LEU A 60 -4.26 -14.67 2.12
C LEU A 60 -3.48 -15.95 2.42
N ASP A 61 -2.86 -16.54 1.40
CA ASP A 61 -2.08 -17.76 1.58
C ASP A 61 -0.80 -17.47 2.37
N LYS A 62 -0.37 -18.47 3.16
CA LYS A 62 0.87 -18.36 3.92
C LYS A 62 2.06 -18.05 3.02
N SER A 63 2.10 -18.63 1.81
CA SER A 63 3.17 -18.40 0.84
C SER A 63 3.24 -16.95 0.33
N GLN A 64 2.14 -16.20 0.44
CA GLN A 64 2.07 -14.82 -0.02
C GLN A 64 2.34 -13.81 1.11
N LEU A 65 2.27 -14.23 2.36
CA LEU A 65 2.33 -13.29 3.50
C LEU A 65 3.65 -12.53 3.54
N LEU A 66 4.78 -13.22 3.53
CA LEU A 66 6.09 -12.57 3.59
C LEU A 66 6.36 -11.70 2.36
N PRO A 67 6.11 -12.17 1.12
CA PRO A 67 6.21 -11.29 -0.05
C PRO A 67 5.33 -10.04 0.04
N TYR A 68 4.09 -10.14 0.53
CA TYR A 68 3.22 -8.97 0.73
C TYR A 68 3.88 -7.96 1.68
N ILE A 69 4.32 -8.43 2.84
CA ILE A 69 4.95 -7.56 3.84
C ILE A 69 6.17 -6.85 3.24
N LEU A 70 7.02 -7.57 2.51
CA LEU A 70 8.22 -7.00 1.91
C LEU A 70 7.89 -5.94 0.87
N VAL A 71 6.97 -6.20 -0.06
CA VAL A 71 6.64 -5.21 -1.09
C VAL A 71 5.89 -4.01 -0.52
N GLU A 72 5.11 -4.20 0.55
CA GLU A 72 4.44 -3.09 1.23
C GLU A 72 5.45 -2.18 1.94
N ILE A 73 6.44 -2.74 2.62
CA ILE A 73 7.52 -1.97 3.23
C ILE A 73 8.29 -1.20 2.16
N LEU A 74 8.68 -1.87 1.08
CA LEU A 74 9.40 -1.24 -0.03
C LEU A 74 8.53 -0.16 -0.70
N GLY A 75 7.25 -0.42 -0.88
CA GLY A 75 6.30 0.55 -1.41
C GLY A 75 6.20 1.79 -0.52
N GLY A 76 6.12 1.59 0.79
CA GLY A 76 6.11 2.69 1.75
C GLY A 76 7.36 3.56 1.65
N LEU A 77 8.53 2.94 1.59
CA LEU A 77 9.79 3.67 1.41
C LEU A 77 9.84 4.40 0.07
N ALA A 78 9.36 3.78 -1.00
CA ALA A 78 9.27 4.43 -2.31
C ALA A 78 8.36 5.66 -2.25
N GLY A 79 7.24 5.56 -1.54
CA GLY A 79 6.33 6.69 -1.30
C GLY A 79 7.01 7.83 -0.53
N PHE A 80 7.81 7.49 0.47
CA PHE A 80 8.61 8.47 1.19
C PHE A 80 9.60 9.18 0.26
N TYR A 81 10.33 8.44 -0.56
CA TYR A 81 11.31 9.06 -1.46
C TYR A 81 10.63 9.90 -2.54
N ALA A 82 9.47 9.50 -3.03
CA ALA A 82 8.69 10.32 -3.95
C ALA A 82 8.28 11.63 -3.26
N TYR A 83 7.79 11.55 -2.04
CA TYR A 83 7.44 12.72 -1.25
C TYR A 83 8.65 13.65 -1.05
N LYS A 84 9.79 13.09 -0.64
CA LYS A 84 11.01 13.87 -0.46
C LYS A 84 11.43 14.60 -1.73
N ASN A 85 11.38 13.92 -2.87
CA ASN A 85 11.87 14.48 -4.13
C ASN A 85 10.88 15.45 -4.78
N PHE A 86 9.58 15.21 -4.67
CA PHE A 86 8.57 16.01 -5.37
C PHE A 86 7.95 17.10 -4.51
N ILE A 87 7.96 16.95 -3.19
CA ILE A 87 7.33 17.90 -2.27
C ILE A 87 8.38 18.67 -1.47
N LEU A 88 9.26 17.98 -0.75
CA LEU A 88 10.22 18.65 0.15
C LEU A 88 11.35 19.37 -0.57
N SER A 89 11.76 18.89 -1.74
CA SER A 89 12.94 19.42 -2.44
C SER A 89 12.64 20.65 -3.29
N ARG A 90 11.39 21.06 -3.43
CA ARG A 90 11.02 22.21 -4.27
C ARG A 90 11.03 23.56 -3.52
#